data_5a6bd1a77e8cffbceadbd770d7116209
#
_entry.id   5a6bd1a77e8cffbceadbd770d7116209
#
_cell.length_a   1.000
_cell.length_b   1.000
_cell.length_c   1.000
_cell.angle_alpha   90.00
_cell.angle_beta   90.00
_cell.angle_gamma   90.00
#
_symmetry.space_group_name_H-M   'P 1'
#
loop_
_entity.id
_entity.type
_entity.pdbx_description
1 polymer ?
#
loop_
_entity_poly.entity_id
_entity_poly.type
_entity_poly.pdbx_seq_one_letter_code
_entity_poly.pdbx_strand_id
1 'polypeptide(L)'
;LGLSTATVSNVIHGKTKKVSDATVQRVTALLEEREYIPNMAGILLAQNDSRIIGVFVNDHEKYEGRTLSDFFIAESLNELSTQIEKTGRFMMVKKAKDAGQILRFASMWNMEGIVVIGFCAQDYQTLRNHMRIPFVVYDGICGQTERIVNLSIDNSGGGEQVGRHFRALGHTRALCLSDNETGIDRDRIEGFFRGFAPGHAELLRIPMQKDARWAYYGQQLERLRGVTAAFAVSD
;
A
#
# COMPACT_ATOMS: atom_id res chain seq x y z
N LEU A 1 -1.98 42.71 20.85
CA LEU A 1 -2.41 42.03 22.07
C LEU A 1 -1.52 42.36 23.29
N GLY A 2 -0.33 42.92 23.11
CA GLY A 2 0.62 43.14 24.21
C GLY A 2 1.18 41.86 24.84
N LEU A 3 1.10 40.74 24.13
CA LEU A 3 1.57 39.42 24.54
C LEU A 3 2.93 39.12 23.90
N SER A 4 3.72 38.27 24.56
CA SER A 4 4.95 37.76 23.96
C SER A 4 4.64 36.82 22.77
N THR A 5 5.54 36.75 21.79
CA THR A 5 5.46 35.81 20.68
C THR A 5 5.38 34.35 21.16
N ALA A 6 6.07 34.04 22.27
CA ALA A 6 6.03 32.73 22.91
C ALA A 6 4.63 32.40 23.45
N THR A 7 3.91 33.36 24.06
CA THR A 7 2.55 33.16 24.54
C THR A 7 1.56 32.86 23.38
N VAL A 8 1.65 33.67 22.32
CA VAL A 8 0.81 33.46 21.10
C VAL A 8 1.12 32.11 20.47
N SER A 9 2.40 31.79 20.30
CA SER A 9 2.85 30.49 19.77
C SER A 9 2.31 29.32 20.62
N ASN A 10 2.36 29.42 21.95
CA ASN A 10 1.82 28.38 22.83
C ASN A 10 0.31 28.17 22.63
N VAL A 11 -0.47 29.23 22.42
CA VAL A 11 -1.91 29.10 22.14
C VAL A 11 -2.12 28.45 20.78
N ILE A 12 -1.42 28.91 19.73
CA ILE A 12 -1.49 28.33 18.36
C ILE A 12 -1.21 26.82 18.38
N HIS A 13 -0.26 26.39 19.22
CA HIS A 13 0.17 24.99 19.31
C HIS A 13 -0.52 24.18 20.42
N GLY A 14 -1.59 24.71 21.04
CA GLY A 14 -2.36 24.01 22.09
C GLY A 14 -1.61 23.79 23.39
N LYS A 15 -0.45 24.44 23.59
CA LYS A 15 0.34 24.37 24.84
C LYS A 15 -0.18 25.35 25.90
N THR A 16 -1.46 25.24 26.26
CA THR A 16 -2.17 26.25 27.05
C THR A 16 -2.08 26.06 28.55
N LYS A 17 -1.47 24.99 29.08
CA LYS A 17 -1.37 24.69 30.53
C LYS A 17 -0.83 25.83 31.41
N LYS A 18 -0.05 26.74 30.84
CA LYS A 18 0.55 27.91 31.55
C LYS A 18 0.01 29.25 31.05
N VAL A 19 -1.11 29.25 30.33
CA VAL A 19 -1.75 30.44 29.76
C VAL A 19 -3.17 30.51 30.31
N SER A 20 -3.58 31.70 30.78
CA SER A 20 -4.94 31.87 31.31
C SER A 20 -5.99 31.72 30.23
N ASP A 21 -7.17 31.18 30.57
CA ASP A 21 -8.28 30.97 29.63
C ASP A 21 -8.68 32.27 28.92
N ALA A 22 -8.68 33.40 29.62
CA ALA A 22 -8.96 34.71 29.03
C ALA A 22 -7.94 35.08 27.95
N THR A 23 -6.67 34.73 28.14
CA THR A 23 -5.61 34.97 27.14
C THR A 23 -5.79 34.01 25.95
N VAL A 24 -6.13 32.75 26.21
CA VAL A 24 -6.41 31.77 25.13
C VAL A 24 -7.56 32.28 24.25
N GLN A 25 -8.69 32.66 24.86
CA GLN A 25 -9.85 33.19 24.15
C GLN A 25 -9.51 34.43 23.29
N ARG A 26 -8.76 35.38 23.85
CA ARG A 26 -8.36 36.61 23.12
C ARG A 26 -7.47 36.32 21.93
N VAL A 27 -6.54 35.39 22.08
CA VAL A 27 -5.65 34.99 20.98
C VAL A 27 -6.44 34.24 19.92
N THR A 28 -7.29 33.29 20.30
CA THR A 28 -8.13 32.51 19.36
C THR A 28 -9.05 33.42 18.56
N ALA A 29 -9.77 34.34 19.21
CA ALA A 29 -10.65 35.31 18.54
C ALA A 29 -9.89 36.19 17.54
N LEU A 30 -8.68 36.63 17.87
CA LEU A 30 -7.88 37.41 16.93
C LEU A 30 -7.35 36.57 15.75
N LEU A 31 -7.01 35.31 15.98
CA LEU A 31 -6.57 34.41 14.90
C LEU A 31 -7.72 34.15 13.92
N GLU A 32 -8.96 33.98 14.44
CA GLU A 32 -10.17 33.84 13.63
C GLU A 32 -10.48 35.13 12.85
N GLU A 33 -10.47 36.32 13.54
CA GLU A 33 -10.69 37.62 12.89
C GLU A 33 -9.69 37.89 11.74
N ARG A 34 -8.44 37.41 11.91
CA ARG A 34 -7.38 37.61 10.93
C ARG A 34 -7.27 36.48 9.93
N GLU A 35 -8.17 35.51 9.97
CA GLU A 35 -8.14 34.31 9.12
C GLU A 35 -6.74 33.64 9.11
N TYR A 36 -6.09 33.64 10.30
CA TYR A 36 -4.73 33.10 10.40
C TYR A 36 -4.74 31.59 10.31
N ILE A 37 -4.12 31.06 9.26
CA ILE A 37 -3.88 29.63 9.09
C ILE A 37 -2.46 29.29 9.61
N PRO A 38 -2.33 28.46 10.64
CA PRO A 38 -1.02 28.05 11.14
C PRO A 38 -0.19 27.37 10.05
N ASN A 39 1.07 27.79 9.92
CA ASN A 39 1.99 27.13 8.99
C ASN A 39 2.41 25.77 9.55
N MET A 40 2.04 24.69 8.85
CA MET A 40 2.38 23.32 9.24
C MET A 40 3.88 23.11 9.44
N ALA A 41 4.74 23.73 8.65
CA ALA A 41 6.19 23.65 8.83
C ALA A 41 6.64 24.17 10.21
N GLY A 42 6.01 25.25 10.69
CA GLY A 42 6.27 25.79 12.04
C GLY A 42 5.79 24.85 13.14
N ILE A 43 4.65 24.17 12.93
CA ILE A 43 4.11 23.16 13.85
C ILE A 43 5.05 21.95 13.93
N LEU A 44 5.46 21.42 12.79
CA LEU A 44 6.38 20.29 12.67
C LEU A 44 7.70 20.55 13.41
N LEU A 45 8.29 21.75 13.23
CA LEU A 45 9.52 22.14 13.91
C LEU A 45 9.33 22.26 15.44
N ALA A 46 8.19 22.78 15.90
CA ALA A 46 7.95 23.02 17.31
C ALA A 46 7.57 21.76 18.10
N GLN A 47 6.92 20.78 17.46
CA GLN A 47 6.36 19.60 18.11
C GLN A 47 7.15 18.33 17.81
N ASN A 48 7.99 18.32 16.80
CA ASN A 48 8.66 17.12 16.26
C ASN A 48 7.66 15.96 15.95
N ASP A 49 6.43 16.33 15.59
CA ASP A 49 5.31 15.46 15.31
C ASP A 49 4.71 15.86 13.96
N SER A 50 5.00 15.08 12.92
CA SER A 50 4.58 15.43 11.55
C SER A 50 3.12 15.15 11.28
N ARG A 51 2.52 14.25 12.04
CA ARG A 51 1.20 13.67 11.75
C ARG A 51 1.08 13.10 10.33
N ILE A 52 2.20 12.76 9.70
CA ILE A 52 2.22 12.24 8.33
C ILE A 52 2.34 10.72 8.37
N ILE A 53 1.39 10.06 7.73
CA ILE A 53 1.48 8.64 7.36
C ILE A 53 1.83 8.57 5.89
N GLY A 54 3.00 7.98 5.58
CA GLY A 54 3.42 7.75 4.20
C GLY A 54 2.75 6.51 3.61
N VAL A 55 2.21 6.62 2.41
CA VAL A 55 1.75 5.45 1.64
C VAL A 55 2.63 5.33 0.41
N PHE A 56 3.44 4.28 0.39
CA PHE A 56 4.38 4.02 -0.70
C PHE A 56 3.87 2.89 -1.58
N VAL A 57 3.72 3.19 -2.86
CA VAL A 57 3.29 2.23 -3.87
C VAL A 57 4.46 1.92 -4.79
N ASN A 58 4.70 0.64 -5.06
CA ASN A 58 5.76 0.24 -5.98
C ASN A 58 5.43 0.72 -7.40
N ASP A 59 6.32 1.55 -7.97
CA ASP A 59 6.23 2.01 -9.36
C ASP A 59 6.76 0.94 -10.32
N HIS A 60 6.10 -0.21 -10.32
CA HIS A 60 6.49 -1.36 -11.13
C HIS A 60 6.16 -1.14 -12.61
N GLU A 61 7.00 -1.64 -13.50
CA GLU A 61 6.86 -1.48 -14.97
C GLU A 61 5.55 -2.06 -15.53
N LYS A 62 4.96 -3.07 -14.87
CA LYS A 62 3.66 -3.65 -15.27
C LYS A 62 2.53 -2.63 -15.34
N TYR A 63 2.63 -1.53 -14.62
CA TYR A 63 1.62 -0.46 -14.62
C TYR A 63 1.83 0.57 -15.74
N GLU A 64 2.90 0.47 -16.52
CA GLU A 64 3.20 1.36 -17.67
C GLU A 64 3.11 2.85 -17.28
N GLY A 65 3.59 3.21 -16.08
CA GLY A 65 3.56 4.56 -15.52
C GLY A 65 2.23 4.97 -14.88
N ARG A 66 1.20 4.14 -14.94
CA ARG A 66 -0.16 4.42 -14.44
C ARG A 66 -0.47 3.72 -13.11
N THR A 67 0.52 3.50 -12.28
CA THR A 67 0.43 2.78 -11.01
C THR A 67 -0.78 3.22 -10.15
N LEU A 68 -1.00 4.53 -9.99
CA LEU A 68 -2.10 5.04 -9.15
C LEU A 68 -3.48 4.94 -9.82
N SER A 69 -3.55 4.52 -11.08
CA SER A 69 -4.81 4.27 -11.80
C SER A 69 -5.19 2.79 -11.79
N ASP A 70 -4.36 1.93 -11.23
CA ASP A 70 -4.72 0.53 -11.00
C ASP A 70 -5.88 0.46 -10.00
N PHE A 71 -6.88 -0.38 -10.30
CA PHE A 71 -8.12 -0.42 -9.54
C PHE A 71 -7.89 -0.79 -8.07
N PHE A 72 -7.09 -1.84 -7.82
CA PHE A 72 -6.80 -2.27 -6.46
C PHE A 72 -6.06 -1.18 -5.67
N ILE A 73 -5.07 -0.54 -6.29
CA ILE A 73 -4.29 0.54 -5.68
C ILE A 73 -5.18 1.76 -5.42
N ALA A 74 -5.99 2.16 -6.38
CA ALA A 74 -6.87 3.32 -6.25
C ALA A 74 -7.89 3.15 -5.11
N GLU A 75 -8.56 2.00 -5.02
CA GLU A 75 -9.51 1.70 -3.94
C GLU A 75 -8.80 1.61 -2.59
N SER A 76 -7.62 1.00 -2.54
CA SER A 76 -6.81 0.94 -1.32
C SER A 76 -6.41 2.33 -0.82
N LEU A 77 -6.00 3.23 -1.73
CA LEU A 77 -5.64 4.60 -1.37
C LEU A 77 -6.85 5.40 -0.88
N ASN A 78 -8.02 5.21 -1.49
CA ASN A 78 -9.26 5.86 -1.08
C ASN A 78 -9.64 5.49 0.35
N GLU A 79 -9.63 4.19 0.68
CA GLU A 79 -9.95 3.72 2.02
C GLU A 79 -8.88 4.15 3.04
N LEU A 80 -7.60 4.04 2.71
CA LEU A 80 -6.49 4.50 3.56
C LEU A 80 -6.60 5.98 3.87
N SER A 81 -6.93 6.83 2.87
CA SER A 81 -7.14 8.27 3.07
C SER A 81 -8.22 8.51 4.11
N THR A 82 -9.38 7.87 3.91
CA THR A 82 -10.53 8.00 4.82
C THR A 82 -10.18 7.60 6.26
N GLN A 83 -9.47 6.47 6.44
CA GLN A 83 -9.15 5.99 7.78
C GLN A 83 -8.03 6.81 8.45
N ILE A 84 -7.03 7.25 7.70
CA ILE A 84 -5.95 8.09 8.21
C ILE A 84 -6.49 9.45 8.68
N GLU A 85 -7.37 10.09 7.89
CA GLU A 85 -8.01 11.36 8.25
C GLU A 85 -8.79 11.29 9.56
N LYS A 86 -9.52 10.20 9.80
CA LYS A 86 -10.25 9.99 11.07
C LYS A 86 -9.34 10.00 12.31
N THR A 87 -8.06 9.73 12.13
CA THR A 87 -7.07 9.79 13.22
C THR A 87 -6.46 11.19 13.41
N GLY A 88 -6.86 12.19 12.63
CA GLY A 88 -6.28 13.53 12.63
C GLY A 88 -4.88 13.60 12.00
N ARG A 89 -4.54 12.61 11.17
CA ARG A 89 -3.26 12.53 10.44
C ARG A 89 -3.46 12.84 8.96
N PHE A 90 -2.35 13.13 8.30
CA PHE A 90 -2.31 13.42 6.86
C PHE A 90 -1.73 12.23 6.10
N MET A 91 -2.37 11.84 5.01
CA MET A 91 -1.82 10.84 4.10
C MET A 91 -0.91 11.50 3.07
N MET A 92 0.30 10.98 2.90
CA MET A 92 1.22 11.38 1.84
C MET A 92 1.53 10.19 0.95
N VAL A 93 1.05 10.23 -0.30
CA VAL A 93 1.25 9.16 -1.29
C VAL A 93 2.52 9.41 -2.09
N LYS A 94 3.34 8.38 -2.25
CA LYS A 94 4.56 8.42 -3.05
C LYS A 94 4.75 7.12 -3.81
N LYS A 95 4.96 7.21 -5.13
CA LYS A 95 5.49 6.09 -5.91
C LYS A 95 6.98 5.94 -5.61
N ALA A 96 7.43 4.72 -5.39
CA ALA A 96 8.84 4.40 -5.14
C ALA A 96 9.22 3.11 -5.86
N LYS A 97 10.49 3.00 -6.25
CA LYS A 97 11.01 1.82 -6.97
C LYS A 97 11.69 0.82 -6.04
N ASP A 98 12.14 1.26 -4.88
CA ASP A 98 12.94 0.46 -3.95
C ASP A 98 12.83 0.97 -2.49
N ALA A 99 13.26 0.13 -1.56
CA ALA A 99 13.31 0.45 -0.14
C ALA A 99 14.19 1.67 0.19
N GLY A 100 15.24 1.93 -0.58
CA GLY A 100 16.13 3.07 -0.34
C GLY A 100 15.44 4.40 -0.57
N GLN A 101 14.57 4.49 -1.58
CA GLN A 101 13.75 5.68 -1.80
C GLN A 101 12.74 5.89 -0.66
N ILE A 102 12.13 4.81 -0.18
CA ILE A 102 11.19 4.86 0.94
C ILE A 102 11.89 5.38 2.20
N LEU A 103 13.02 4.79 2.57
CA LEU A 103 13.81 5.17 3.76
C LEU A 103 14.18 6.66 3.75
N ARG A 104 14.71 7.14 2.62
CA ARG A 104 15.09 8.56 2.48
C ARG A 104 13.88 9.47 2.61
N PHE A 105 12.78 9.15 1.93
CA PHE A 105 11.61 10.00 1.91
C PHE A 105 10.89 10.03 3.27
N ALA A 106 10.73 8.88 3.92
CA ALA A 106 10.13 8.78 5.24
C ALA A 106 10.92 9.60 6.29
N SER A 107 12.25 9.53 6.24
CA SER A 107 13.14 10.30 7.11
C SER A 107 13.08 11.80 6.82
N MET A 108 13.09 12.20 5.54
CA MET A 108 13.03 13.60 5.12
C MET A 108 11.78 14.31 5.64
N TRP A 109 10.66 13.63 5.64
CA TRP A 109 9.36 14.17 6.08
C TRP A 109 9.02 13.86 7.54
N ASN A 110 9.95 13.26 8.28
CA ASN A 110 9.74 12.86 9.67
C ASN A 110 8.41 12.12 9.89
N MET A 111 8.12 11.14 9.02
CA MET A 111 6.86 10.41 9.05
C MET A 111 6.71 9.59 10.35
N GLU A 112 5.48 9.49 10.88
CA GLU A 112 5.17 8.71 12.07
C GLU A 112 5.07 7.21 11.79
N GLY A 113 4.64 6.87 10.59
CA GLY A 113 4.49 5.50 10.13
C GLY A 113 4.32 5.45 8.63
N ILE A 114 4.42 4.26 8.06
CA ILE A 114 4.21 4.08 6.62
C ILE A 114 3.39 2.82 6.31
N VAL A 115 2.72 2.86 5.17
CA VAL A 115 2.13 1.71 4.49
C VAL A 115 2.90 1.47 3.20
N VAL A 116 3.26 0.23 2.91
CA VAL A 116 4.01 -0.15 1.70
C VAL A 116 3.23 -1.21 0.91
N ILE A 117 3.05 -0.97 -0.40
CA ILE A 117 2.20 -1.75 -1.28
C ILE A 117 3.00 -2.23 -2.50
N GLY A 118 3.01 -3.55 -2.74
CA GLY A 118 3.50 -4.15 -3.98
C GLY A 118 5.01 -4.23 -4.15
N PHE A 119 5.80 -4.17 -3.07
CA PHE A 119 7.26 -4.32 -3.13
C PHE A 119 7.69 -5.78 -3.08
N CYS A 120 8.94 -6.05 -3.48
CA CYS A 120 9.51 -7.38 -3.43
C CYS A 120 10.00 -7.77 -2.02
N ALA A 121 10.25 -9.06 -1.81
CA ALA A 121 10.74 -9.58 -0.52
C ALA A 121 12.06 -8.93 -0.08
N GLN A 122 12.95 -8.60 -1.01
CA GLN A 122 14.22 -7.93 -0.72
C GLN A 122 14.01 -6.52 -0.17
N ASP A 123 13.06 -5.76 -0.72
CA ASP A 123 12.71 -4.43 -0.22
C ASP A 123 12.13 -4.52 1.18
N TYR A 124 11.21 -5.45 1.45
CA TYR A 124 10.66 -5.65 2.78
C TYR A 124 11.74 -6.03 3.80
N GLN A 125 12.70 -6.87 3.42
CA GLN A 125 13.83 -7.21 4.29
C GLN A 125 14.71 -5.98 4.57
N THR A 126 14.95 -5.14 3.57
CA THR A 126 15.71 -3.90 3.72
C THR A 126 14.98 -2.91 4.65
N LEU A 127 13.67 -2.73 4.47
CA LEU A 127 12.85 -1.91 5.36
C LEU A 127 12.86 -2.46 6.79
N ARG A 128 12.70 -3.77 6.97
CA ARG A 128 12.75 -4.42 8.28
C ARG A 128 14.04 -4.11 9.04
N ASN A 129 15.17 -4.10 8.34
CA ASN A 129 16.48 -3.89 8.94
C ASN A 129 16.79 -2.42 9.25
N HIS A 130 16.25 -1.49 8.47
CA HIS A 130 16.66 -0.09 8.50
C HIS A 130 15.55 0.89 8.90
N MET A 131 14.28 0.52 8.75
CA MET A 131 13.16 1.38 9.13
C MET A 131 13.02 1.45 10.65
N ARG A 132 12.97 2.67 11.19
CA ARG A 132 12.85 2.90 12.64
C ARG A 132 11.43 3.22 13.10
N ILE A 133 10.58 3.65 12.18
CA ILE A 133 9.16 3.92 12.43
C ILE A 133 8.33 2.69 12.11
N PRO A 134 7.12 2.55 12.70
CA PRO A 134 6.22 1.46 12.40
C PRO A 134 5.82 1.44 10.91
N PHE A 135 5.65 0.24 10.36
CA PHE A 135 5.11 0.14 9.01
C PHE A 135 4.19 -1.07 8.81
N VAL A 136 3.25 -0.90 7.89
CA VAL A 136 2.34 -1.93 7.43
C VAL A 136 2.78 -2.38 6.03
N VAL A 137 2.97 -3.67 5.84
CA VAL A 137 3.05 -4.29 4.51
C VAL A 137 1.63 -4.66 4.11
N TYR A 138 1.13 -4.05 3.06
CA TYR A 138 -0.20 -4.29 2.56
C TYR A 138 -0.13 -5.06 1.24
N ASP A 139 -0.83 -6.20 1.22
CA ASP A 139 -0.81 -7.15 0.11
C ASP A 139 0.61 -7.59 -0.28
N GLY A 140 1.37 -8.05 0.70
CA GLY A 140 2.74 -8.54 0.54
C GLY A 140 3.07 -9.61 1.56
N ILE A 141 4.31 -10.09 1.55
CA ILE A 141 4.81 -11.10 2.49
C ILE A 141 6.01 -10.55 3.25
N CYS A 142 5.81 -10.28 4.52
CA CYS A 142 6.88 -9.86 5.45
C CYS A 142 6.62 -10.46 6.84
N GLY A 143 7.67 -10.89 7.52
CA GLY A 143 7.54 -11.36 8.90
C GLY A 143 7.09 -10.24 9.84
N GLN A 144 6.08 -10.51 10.66
CA GLN A 144 5.55 -9.56 11.64
C GLN A 144 6.51 -9.35 12.82
N THR A 145 6.49 -8.16 13.39
CA THR A 145 7.16 -7.78 14.64
C THR A 145 6.30 -6.76 15.37
N GLU A 146 6.74 -6.27 16.54
CA GLU A 146 6.03 -5.18 17.25
C GLU A 146 5.85 -3.89 16.40
N ARG A 147 6.71 -3.67 15.40
CA ARG A 147 6.69 -2.48 14.53
C ARG A 147 6.25 -2.76 13.11
N ILE A 148 6.05 -4.03 12.75
CA ILE A 148 5.73 -4.44 11.39
C ILE A 148 4.45 -5.26 11.42
N VAL A 149 3.43 -4.76 10.76
CA VAL A 149 2.18 -5.47 10.54
C VAL A 149 2.15 -5.92 9.08
N ASN A 150 1.90 -7.20 8.85
CA ASN A 150 1.65 -7.73 7.51
C ASN A 150 0.15 -7.95 7.36
N LEU A 151 -0.47 -7.19 6.48
CA LEU A 151 -1.89 -7.30 6.15
C LEU A 151 -2.03 -7.95 4.77
N SER A 152 -2.50 -9.16 4.73
CA SER A 152 -2.69 -9.97 3.51
C SER A 152 -3.94 -10.82 3.65
N ILE A 153 -4.51 -11.22 2.51
CA ILE A 153 -5.57 -12.21 2.45
C ILE A 153 -5.00 -13.62 2.37
N ASP A 154 -5.82 -14.65 2.54
CA ASP A 154 -5.43 -16.05 2.31
C ASP A 154 -5.32 -16.35 0.81
N ASN A 155 -4.19 -15.94 0.23
CA ASN A 155 -3.91 -16.13 -1.21
C ASN A 155 -3.87 -17.60 -1.61
N SER A 156 -3.31 -18.45 -0.75
CA SER A 156 -3.22 -19.90 -1.00
C SER A 156 -4.60 -20.57 -0.96
N GLY A 157 -5.40 -20.26 0.06
CA GLY A 157 -6.78 -20.74 0.17
C GLY A 157 -7.68 -20.22 -0.96
N GLY A 158 -7.50 -18.96 -1.37
CA GLY A 158 -8.22 -18.41 -2.52
C GLY A 158 -7.92 -19.16 -3.81
N GLY A 159 -6.65 -19.40 -4.12
CA GLY A 159 -6.25 -20.23 -5.26
C GLY A 159 -6.84 -21.64 -5.19
N GLU A 160 -6.79 -22.28 -4.01
CA GLU A 160 -7.32 -23.62 -3.81
C GLU A 160 -8.82 -23.69 -4.04
N GLN A 161 -9.58 -22.68 -3.60
CA GLN A 161 -11.01 -22.60 -3.85
C GLN A 161 -11.34 -22.52 -5.34
N VAL A 162 -10.60 -21.76 -6.12
CA VAL A 162 -10.75 -21.69 -7.58
C VAL A 162 -10.50 -23.06 -8.22
N GLY A 163 -9.42 -23.74 -7.83
CA GLY A 163 -9.10 -25.08 -8.33
C GLY A 163 -10.22 -26.10 -8.02
N ARG A 164 -10.72 -26.11 -6.80
CA ARG A 164 -11.85 -26.96 -6.39
C ARG A 164 -13.13 -26.63 -7.16
N HIS A 165 -13.39 -25.34 -7.40
CA HIS A 165 -14.54 -24.89 -8.17
C HIS A 165 -14.50 -25.40 -9.61
N PHE A 166 -13.37 -25.30 -10.29
CA PHE A 166 -13.21 -25.84 -11.63
C PHE A 166 -13.46 -27.36 -11.69
N ARG A 167 -12.95 -28.08 -10.70
CA ARG A 167 -13.25 -29.52 -10.61
C ARG A 167 -14.72 -29.82 -10.39
N ALA A 168 -15.37 -29.07 -9.51
CA ALA A 168 -16.82 -29.26 -9.26
C ALA A 168 -17.67 -29.02 -10.51
N LEU A 169 -17.21 -28.16 -11.43
CA LEU A 169 -17.81 -27.93 -12.73
C LEU A 169 -17.46 -29.00 -13.79
N GLY A 170 -16.64 -29.99 -13.44
CA GLY A 170 -16.26 -31.10 -14.32
C GLY A 170 -15.07 -30.82 -15.23
N HIS A 171 -14.34 -29.73 -15.02
CA HIS A 171 -13.11 -29.48 -15.77
C HIS A 171 -12.01 -30.46 -15.36
N THR A 172 -11.37 -31.06 -16.35
CA THR A 172 -10.23 -31.99 -16.18
C THR A 172 -8.90 -31.40 -16.66
N ARG A 173 -8.96 -30.36 -17.49
CA ARG A 173 -7.78 -29.61 -17.97
C ARG A 173 -8.00 -28.11 -17.79
N ALA A 174 -7.03 -27.45 -17.19
CA ALA A 174 -7.06 -26.00 -16.95
C ALA A 174 -5.70 -25.35 -17.19
N LEU A 175 -5.72 -24.05 -17.44
CA LEU A 175 -4.52 -23.20 -17.40
C LEU A 175 -4.53 -22.31 -16.17
N CYS A 176 -3.35 -22.07 -15.63
CA CYS A 176 -3.09 -21.01 -14.67
C CYS A 176 -2.25 -19.96 -15.39
N LEU A 177 -2.74 -18.72 -15.48
CA LEU A 177 -2.09 -17.63 -16.19
C LEU A 177 -1.44 -16.69 -15.15
N SER A 178 -0.14 -16.45 -15.26
CA SER A 178 0.55 -15.51 -14.37
C SER A 178 1.74 -14.85 -15.08
N ASP A 179 1.97 -13.57 -14.80
CA ASP A 179 3.16 -12.85 -15.22
C ASP A 179 4.28 -12.92 -14.18
N ASN A 180 3.97 -13.45 -12.99
CA ASN A 180 4.88 -13.57 -11.85
C ASN A 180 4.68 -14.92 -11.13
N GLU A 181 5.77 -15.48 -10.60
CA GLU A 181 5.78 -16.76 -9.89
C GLU A 181 6.36 -16.63 -8.47
N THR A 182 6.35 -15.42 -7.93
CA THR A 182 6.91 -15.14 -6.59
C THR A 182 5.88 -14.49 -5.67
N GLY A 183 6.18 -14.44 -4.39
CA GLY A 183 5.32 -13.76 -3.41
C GLY A 183 3.90 -14.33 -3.36
N ILE A 184 2.94 -13.43 -3.34
CA ILE A 184 1.50 -13.79 -3.25
C ILE A 184 0.98 -14.52 -4.48
N ASP A 185 1.54 -14.24 -5.67
CA ASP A 185 1.14 -14.92 -6.90
C ASP A 185 1.53 -16.40 -6.84
N ARG A 186 2.71 -16.71 -6.31
CA ARG A 186 3.11 -18.10 -6.06
C ARG A 186 2.13 -18.82 -5.13
N ASP A 187 1.72 -18.17 -4.04
CA ASP A 187 0.78 -18.78 -3.10
C ASP A 187 -0.56 -19.08 -3.77
N ARG A 188 -1.06 -18.17 -4.64
CA ARG A 188 -2.27 -18.39 -5.45
C ARG A 188 -2.11 -19.54 -6.44
N ILE A 189 -0.96 -19.58 -7.14
CA ILE A 189 -0.63 -20.65 -8.10
C ILE A 189 -0.60 -22.01 -7.40
N GLU A 190 0.18 -22.15 -6.32
CA GLU A 190 0.31 -23.39 -5.57
C GLU A 190 -1.03 -23.83 -4.98
N GLY A 191 -1.83 -22.90 -4.46
CA GLY A 191 -3.20 -23.15 -4.01
C GLY A 191 -4.06 -23.70 -5.13
N PHE A 192 -4.06 -23.06 -6.30
CA PHE A 192 -4.84 -23.51 -7.46
C PHE A 192 -4.47 -24.93 -7.88
N PHE A 193 -3.20 -25.24 -8.03
CA PHE A 193 -2.76 -26.58 -8.39
C PHE A 193 -3.21 -27.62 -7.36
N ARG A 194 -3.10 -27.31 -6.08
CA ARG A 194 -3.55 -28.21 -5.00
C ARG A 194 -5.06 -28.45 -5.05
N GLY A 195 -5.85 -27.39 -5.26
CA GLY A 195 -7.31 -27.48 -5.34
C GLY A 195 -7.80 -28.17 -6.61
N PHE A 196 -7.06 -28.06 -7.71
CA PHE A 196 -7.43 -28.67 -8.99
C PHE A 196 -6.99 -30.14 -9.11
N ALA A 197 -6.10 -30.64 -8.26
CA ALA A 197 -5.70 -32.04 -8.27
C ALA A 197 -6.90 -32.98 -8.03
N PRO A 198 -7.02 -34.15 -8.74
CA PRO A 198 -6.10 -34.74 -9.71
C PRO A 198 -6.27 -34.24 -11.16
N GLY A 199 -6.98 -33.14 -11.41
CA GLY A 199 -7.07 -32.56 -12.75
C GLY A 199 -5.68 -32.11 -13.27
N HIS A 200 -5.52 -32.03 -14.57
CA HIS A 200 -4.28 -31.57 -15.19
C HIS A 200 -4.31 -30.06 -15.40
N ALA A 201 -3.52 -29.34 -14.62
CA ALA A 201 -3.32 -27.89 -14.80
C ALA A 201 -1.90 -27.60 -15.30
N GLU A 202 -1.78 -26.61 -16.16
CA GLU A 202 -0.50 -26.10 -16.67
C GLU A 202 -0.36 -24.62 -16.35
N LEU A 203 0.83 -24.21 -15.86
CA LEU A 203 1.16 -22.81 -15.71
C LEU A 203 1.60 -22.23 -17.04
N LEU A 204 0.92 -21.20 -17.49
CA LEU A 204 1.31 -20.41 -18.65
C LEU A 204 1.81 -19.05 -18.18
N ARG A 205 3.13 -18.87 -18.28
CA ARG A 205 3.76 -17.59 -17.95
C ARG A 205 3.52 -16.58 -19.07
N ILE A 206 2.84 -15.50 -18.74
CA ILE A 206 2.47 -14.46 -19.69
C ILE A 206 3.38 -13.23 -19.54
N PRO A 207 3.57 -12.44 -20.61
CA PRO A 207 4.30 -11.18 -20.52
C PRO A 207 3.64 -10.17 -19.60
N MET A 208 4.41 -9.32 -18.93
CA MET A 208 3.89 -8.26 -18.06
C MET A 208 3.19 -7.14 -18.85
N GLN A 209 3.74 -6.76 -20.01
CA GLN A 209 3.21 -5.66 -20.82
C GLN A 209 1.98 -6.11 -21.60
N LYS A 210 0.97 -5.26 -21.63
CA LYS A 210 -0.33 -5.54 -22.26
C LYS A 210 -0.21 -5.89 -23.75
N ASP A 211 0.53 -5.11 -24.51
CA ASP A 211 0.66 -5.33 -25.95
C ASP A 211 1.40 -6.64 -26.25
N ALA A 212 2.41 -6.98 -25.44
CA ALA A 212 3.13 -8.24 -25.56
C ALA A 212 2.22 -9.43 -25.21
N ARG A 213 1.28 -9.31 -24.27
CA ARG A 213 0.30 -10.36 -23.94
C ARG A 213 -0.58 -10.73 -25.12
N TRP A 214 -1.10 -9.76 -25.88
CA TRP A 214 -1.94 -10.03 -27.06
C TRP A 214 -1.20 -10.80 -28.12
N ALA A 215 0.02 -10.39 -28.47
CA ALA A 215 0.86 -11.11 -29.41
C ALA A 215 1.19 -12.54 -28.93
N TYR A 216 1.48 -12.68 -27.63
CA TYR A 216 1.79 -13.96 -27.00
C TYR A 216 0.58 -14.91 -27.03
N TYR A 217 -0.62 -14.47 -26.70
CA TYR A 217 -1.82 -15.31 -26.75
C TYR A 217 -2.08 -15.84 -28.16
N GLY A 218 -1.86 -15.02 -29.20
CA GLY A 218 -1.96 -15.47 -30.58
C GLY A 218 -1.03 -16.64 -30.92
N GLN A 219 0.19 -16.64 -30.34
CA GLN A 219 1.15 -17.73 -30.51
C GLN A 219 0.81 -19.01 -29.72
N GLN A 220 -0.01 -18.90 -28.68
CA GLN A 220 -0.38 -20.03 -27.79
C GLN A 220 -1.69 -20.69 -28.17
N LEU A 221 -2.36 -20.29 -29.26
CA LEU A 221 -3.68 -20.79 -29.63
C LEU A 221 -3.80 -22.31 -29.66
N GLU A 222 -2.76 -23.02 -30.12
CA GLU A 222 -2.76 -24.50 -30.13
C GLU A 222 -2.75 -25.10 -28.72
N ARG A 223 -2.01 -24.50 -27.79
CA ARG A 223 -2.00 -24.91 -26.36
C ARG A 223 -3.35 -24.65 -25.69
N LEU A 224 -4.04 -23.59 -26.12
CA LEU A 224 -5.37 -23.21 -25.60
C LEU A 224 -6.46 -24.16 -26.10
N ARG A 225 -6.25 -24.89 -27.22
CA ARG A 225 -7.19 -25.87 -27.72
C ARG A 225 -7.35 -27.06 -26.74
N GLY A 226 -8.57 -27.35 -26.37
CA GLY A 226 -8.90 -28.42 -25.42
C GLY A 226 -8.72 -28.07 -23.94
N VAL A 227 -8.40 -26.82 -23.65
CA VAL A 227 -8.50 -26.26 -22.30
C VAL A 227 -9.89 -25.63 -22.14
N THR A 228 -10.59 -26.00 -21.08
CA THR A 228 -11.98 -25.58 -20.86
C THR A 228 -12.13 -24.60 -19.70
N ALA A 229 -11.04 -24.34 -18.96
CA ALA A 229 -11.00 -23.39 -17.85
C ALA A 229 -9.62 -22.73 -17.76
N ALA A 230 -9.59 -21.45 -17.40
CA ALA A 230 -8.37 -20.72 -17.16
C ALA A 230 -8.53 -19.85 -15.89
N PHE A 231 -7.52 -19.91 -15.03
CA PHE A 231 -7.39 -19.07 -13.84
C PHE A 231 -6.33 -18.00 -14.09
N ALA A 232 -6.74 -16.74 -14.15
CA ALA A 232 -5.81 -15.61 -14.10
C ALA A 232 -5.51 -15.29 -12.64
N VAL A 233 -4.23 -15.32 -12.27
CA VAL A 233 -3.75 -15.14 -10.88
C VAL A 233 -3.94 -13.70 -10.41
N SER A 234 -3.80 -12.75 -11.34
CA SER A 234 -4.11 -11.33 -11.16
C SER A 234 -4.64 -10.73 -12.47
N ASP A 235 -5.18 -9.53 -12.42
CA ASP A 235 -5.73 -8.78 -13.56
C ASP A 235 -4.64 -8.35 -14.57
#